data_ecbc50eb7bd39a53be90345d647f0326
#
_entry.id   ecbc50eb7bd39a53be90345d647f0326
#
_cell.length_a   1.000
_cell.length_b   1.000
_cell.length_c   1.000
_cell.angle_alpha   90.00
_cell.angle_beta   90.00
_cell.angle_gamma   90.00
#
_symmetry.space_group_name_H-M   'P 1'
#
loop_
_entity.id
_entity.type
_entity.pdbx_description
1 polymer ?
#
loop_
_entity_poly.entity_id
_entity_poly.type
_entity_poly.pdbx_seq_one_letter_code
_entity_poly.pdbx_strand_id
1 'polypeptide(L)'
;MRSKEAAYSLVELMVVVLLMTIVAGLSLPKGWDLAKEYRLRGAAHYFRGLIRQVRSEAAAKGRYTAIVFDEIEGEPVLSLYIDGNYNGVRRADIRSGVDRRIRDYWRLSDYFSGVRYGSPPGDGDTGEQPSFPPLRFGRGRILSFSPIGTSTSGTLFLSNGQGFIYAVIVLGGSGRVRLARYRAGRWEHLP
;
A
#
# COMPACT_ATOMS: atom_id res chain seq x y z
N MET A 1 37.04 53.32 -6.00
CA MET A 1 36.97 52.39 -4.88
C MET A 1 37.25 51.00 -5.42
N ARG A 2 38.43 50.41 -5.14
CA ARG A 2 38.75 49.02 -5.51
C ARG A 2 38.13 48.11 -4.47
N SER A 3 37.17 47.30 -4.82
CA SER A 3 36.66 46.21 -3.99
C SER A 3 37.82 45.23 -3.72
N LYS A 4 38.16 45.02 -2.46
CA LYS A 4 39.09 43.95 -2.04
C LYS A 4 38.36 42.64 -2.27
N GLU A 5 38.69 41.91 -3.32
CA GLU A 5 38.27 40.54 -3.47
C GLU A 5 38.94 39.71 -2.37
N ALA A 6 38.14 39.20 -1.44
CA ALA A 6 38.60 38.30 -0.41
C ALA A 6 38.97 36.97 -1.04
N ALA A 7 40.25 36.69 -1.20
CA ALA A 7 40.74 35.39 -1.61
C ALA A 7 40.64 34.41 -0.44
N TYR A 8 39.86 33.34 -0.60
CA TYR A 8 39.75 32.29 0.42
C TYR A 8 41.09 31.52 0.52
N SER A 9 41.49 31.20 1.74
CA SER A 9 42.63 30.35 1.99
C SER A 9 42.32 28.89 1.64
N LEU A 10 43.31 28.16 1.11
CA LEU A 10 43.18 26.72 0.82
C LEU A 10 42.79 25.93 2.07
N VAL A 11 43.28 26.34 3.25
CA VAL A 11 42.92 25.72 4.53
C VAL A 11 41.46 25.96 4.87
N GLU A 12 40.91 27.12 4.61
CA GLU A 12 39.50 27.45 4.85
C GLU A 12 38.61 26.60 3.98
N LEU A 13 38.97 26.38 2.73
CA LEU A 13 38.23 25.52 1.82
C LEU A 13 38.29 24.05 2.27
N MET A 14 39.43 23.56 2.75
CA MET A 14 39.56 22.21 3.31
C MET A 14 38.70 22.03 4.56
N VAL A 15 38.64 23.01 5.45
CA VAL A 15 37.77 22.95 6.64
C VAL A 15 36.32 22.93 6.26
N VAL A 16 35.86 23.71 5.28
CA VAL A 16 34.49 23.71 4.80
C VAL A 16 34.11 22.35 4.20
N VAL A 17 34.97 21.77 3.36
CA VAL A 17 34.75 20.45 2.79
C VAL A 17 34.68 19.36 3.87
N LEU A 18 35.57 19.43 4.87
CA LEU A 18 35.54 18.50 5.99
C LEU A 18 34.23 18.59 6.78
N LEU A 19 33.77 19.80 7.10
CA LEU A 19 32.50 20.00 7.80
C LEU A 19 31.30 19.51 6.98
N MET A 20 31.28 19.81 5.68
CA MET A 20 30.21 19.29 4.76
C MET A 20 30.18 17.76 4.72
N THR A 21 31.34 17.11 4.70
CA THR A 21 31.46 15.65 4.68
C THR A 21 30.90 15.03 5.97
N ILE A 22 31.22 15.64 7.13
CA ILE A 22 30.68 15.18 8.42
C ILE A 22 29.15 15.32 8.46
N VAL A 23 28.62 16.48 8.07
CA VAL A 23 27.17 16.73 8.04
C VAL A 23 26.47 15.79 7.08
N ALA A 24 27.02 15.58 5.88
CA ALA A 24 26.49 14.63 4.90
C ALA A 24 26.47 13.20 5.46
N GLY A 25 27.54 12.75 6.10
CA GLY A 25 27.64 11.41 6.68
C GLY A 25 26.62 11.13 7.78
N LEU A 26 26.28 12.13 8.60
CA LEU A 26 25.28 12.01 9.66
C LEU A 26 23.83 12.05 9.13
N SER A 27 23.60 12.63 7.96
CA SER A 27 22.26 12.83 7.39
C SER A 27 21.75 11.62 6.59
N LEU A 28 22.65 10.84 5.98
CA LEU A 28 22.33 9.73 5.09
C LEU A 28 21.46 8.62 5.74
N PRO A 29 21.76 8.09 6.94
CA PRO A 29 20.98 7.00 7.51
C PRO A 29 19.51 7.36 7.74
N LYS A 30 19.24 8.56 8.24
CA LYS A 30 17.87 9.04 8.49
C LYS A 30 17.05 9.23 7.20
N GLY A 31 17.70 9.62 6.11
CA GLY A 31 17.05 9.79 4.81
C GLY A 31 16.49 8.48 4.24
N TRP A 32 17.16 7.37 4.46
CA TRP A 32 16.72 6.06 3.94
C TRP A 32 15.48 5.53 4.64
N ASP A 33 15.37 5.73 5.94
CA ASP A 33 14.18 5.30 6.70
C ASP A 33 12.96 6.15 6.34
N LEU A 34 13.14 7.44 6.14
CA LEU A 34 12.10 8.33 5.63
C LEU A 34 11.63 7.88 4.24
N ALA A 35 12.53 7.54 3.32
CA ALA A 35 12.17 7.08 1.99
C ALA A 35 11.32 5.80 2.02
N LYS A 36 11.59 4.87 2.94
CA LYS A 36 10.79 3.64 3.12
C LYS A 36 9.40 3.95 3.69
N GLU A 37 9.28 4.87 4.64
CA GLU A 37 7.98 5.32 5.16
C GLU A 37 7.15 6.01 4.07
N TYR A 38 7.75 6.87 3.25
CA TYR A 38 7.08 7.52 2.13
C TYR A 38 6.58 6.52 1.08
N ARG A 39 7.36 5.48 0.74
CA ARG A 39 6.91 4.41 -0.16
C ARG A 39 5.73 3.66 0.40
N LEU A 40 5.76 3.30 1.68
CA LEU A 40 4.66 2.62 2.34
C LEU A 40 3.39 3.48 2.37
N ARG A 41 3.52 4.77 2.68
CA ARG A 41 2.43 5.74 2.59
C ARG A 41 1.88 5.83 1.16
N GLY A 42 2.77 5.91 0.17
CA GLY A 42 2.41 5.92 -1.25
C GLY A 42 1.60 4.69 -1.65
N ALA A 43 2.02 3.49 -1.20
CA ALA A 43 1.28 2.25 -1.42
C ALA A 43 -0.13 2.28 -0.81
N ALA A 44 -0.29 2.78 0.42
CA ALA A 44 -1.60 2.90 1.05
C ALA A 44 -2.53 3.86 0.28
N HIS A 45 -2.01 5.00 -0.18
CA HIS A 45 -2.76 5.94 -1.01
C HIS A 45 -3.09 5.37 -2.39
N TYR A 46 -2.18 4.60 -3.00
CA TYR A 46 -2.43 3.87 -4.25
C TYR A 46 -3.61 2.91 -4.10
N PHE A 47 -3.63 2.09 -3.05
CA PHE A 47 -4.76 1.19 -2.79
C PHE A 47 -6.06 1.95 -2.56
N ARG A 48 -6.03 3.06 -1.83
CA ARG A 48 -7.20 3.94 -1.67
C ARG A 48 -7.73 4.43 -3.02
N GLY A 49 -6.83 4.84 -3.91
CA GLY A 49 -7.16 5.27 -5.28
C GLY A 49 -7.72 4.14 -6.12
N LEU A 50 -7.05 2.98 -6.12
CA LEU A 50 -7.47 1.79 -6.84
C LEU A 50 -8.88 1.32 -6.41
N ILE A 51 -9.15 1.27 -5.10
CA ILE A 51 -10.45 0.89 -4.55
C ILE A 51 -11.54 1.86 -5.01
N ARG A 52 -11.28 3.17 -5.00
CA ARG A 52 -12.21 4.18 -5.50
C ARG A 52 -12.48 4.03 -7.00
N GLN A 53 -11.44 3.77 -7.78
CA GLN A 53 -11.55 3.50 -9.21
C GLN A 53 -12.43 2.29 -9.49
N VAL A 54 -12.17 1.16 -8.83
CA VAL A 54 -12.93 -0.09 -9.02
C VAL A 54 -14.39 0.10 -8.62
N ARG A 55 -14.66 0.82 -7.52
CA ARG A 55 -16.02 1.19 -7.13
C ARG A 55 -16.73 2.05 -8.16
N SER A 56 -16.05 3.06 -8.71
CA SER A 56 -16.59 3.90 -9.78
C SER A 56 -16.86 3.10 -11.05
N GLU A 57 -15.99 2.15 -11.37
CA GLU A 57 -16.14 1.26 -12.51
C GLU A 57 -17.35 0.33 -12.37
N ALA A 58 -17.62 -0.20 -11.16
CA ALA A 58 -18.80 -0.99 -10.85
C ALA A 58 -20.08 -0.18 -11.11
N ALA A 59 -20.14 1.05 -10.64
CA ALA A 59 -21.27 1.95 -10.87
C ALA A 59 -21.45 2.30 -12.35
N ALA A 60 -20.36 2.64 -13.05
CA ALA A 60 -20.38 3.01 -14.46
C ALA A 60 -20.82 1.86 -15.39
N LYS A 61 -20.41 0.64 -15.06
CA LYS A 61 -20.77 -0.57 -15.85
C LYS A 61 -22.09 -1.23 -15.43
N GLY A 62 -22.69 -0.78 -14.33
CA GLY A 62 -23.89 -1.40 -13.78
C GLY A 62 -23.69 -2.86 -13.35
N ARG A 63 -22.47 -3.28 -13.06
CA ARG A 63 -22.08 -4.65 -12.72
C ARG A 63 -21.14 -4.68 -11.52
N TYR A 64 -21.14 -5.79 -10.80
CA TYR A 64 -20.14 -5.98 -9.75
C TYR A 64 -18.74 -6.00 -10.34
N THR A 65 -17.83 -5.31 -9.71
CA THR A 65 -16.39 -5.31 -10.06
C THR A 65 -15.60 -5.60 -8.81
N ALA A 66 -14.55 -6.38 -8.91
CA ALA A 66 -13.80 -6.82 -7.74
C ALA A 66 -12.28 -6.78 -7.94
N ILE A 67 -11.57 -6.49 -6.85
CA ILE A 67 -10.16 -6.78 -6.70
C ILE A 67 -10.05 -8.18 -6.10
N VAL A 68 -9.34 -9.04 -6.79
CA VAL A 68 -9.07 -10.41 -6.36
C VAL A 68 -7.62 -10.50 -5.95
N PHE A 69 -7.39 -11.00 -4.75
CA PHE A 69 -6.05 -11.20 -4.20
C PHE A 69 -5.71 -12.69 -4.29
N ASP A 70 -4.69 -12.98 -5.07
CA ASP A 70 -4.16 -14.31 -5.30
C ASP A 70 -2.69 -14.40 -4.89
N GLU A 71 -2.14 -15.59 -5.00
CA GLU A 71 -0.73 -15.85 -4.73
C GLU A 71 -0.19 -16.68 -5.90
N ILE A 72 0.87 -16.20 -6.53
CA ILE A 72 1.58 -16.87 -7.62
C ILE A 72 3.04 -17.01 -7.19
N GLU A 73 3.54 -18.25 -7.16
CA GLU A 73 4.92 -18.57 -6.76
C GLU A 73 5.31 -18.02 -5.36
N GLY A 74 4.35 -18.03 -4.42
CA GLY A 74 4.56 -17.51 -3.07
C GLY A 74 4.49 -15.98 -2.96
N GLU A 75 4.25 -15.27 -4.08
CA GLU A 75 4.09 -13.82 -4.08
C GLU A 75 2.63 -13.40 -4.24
N PRO A 76 2.15 -12.47 -3.42
CA PRO A 76 0.79 -11.96 -3.52
C PRO A 76 0.63 -11.09 -4.79
N VAL A 77 -0.38 -11.42 -5.57
CA VAL A 77 -0.74 -10.71 -6.79
C VAL A 77 -2.18 -10.21 -6.72
N LEU A 78 -2.44 -9.15 -7.48
CA LEU A 78 -3.78 -8.58 -7.62
C LEU A 78 -4.27 -8.73 -9.06
N SER A 79 -5.59 -8.84 -9.21
CA SER A 79 -6.25 -8.80 -10.50
C SER A 79 -7.64 -8.18 -10.38
N LEU A 80 -8.17 -7.64 -11.46
CA LEU A 80 -9.51 -7.07 -11.49
C LEU A 80 -10.44 -7.96 -12.31
N TYR A 81 -11.63 -8.19 -11.76
CA TYR A 81 -12.69 -8.97 -12.40
C TYR A 81 -13.99 -8.19 -12.45
N ILE A 82 -14.78 -8.48 -13.48
CA ILE A 82 -16.15 -8.02 -13.63
C ILE A 82 -17.08 -9.22 -13.65
N ASP A 83 -18.17 -9.10 -12.94
CA ASP A 83 -19.24 -10.08 -12.84
C ASP A 83 -19.91 -10.30 -14.20
N GLY A 84 -20.08 -11.54 -14.60
CA GLY A 84 -20.68 -11.94 -15.85
C GLY A 84 -22.19 -12.27 -15.78
N ASN A 85 -22.71 -12.62 -14.60
CA ASN A 85 -24.05 -13.14 -14.41
C ASN A 85 -24.92 -12.42 -13.37
N TYR A 86 -24.48 -11.25 -12.90
CA TYR A 86 -25.16 -10.38 -11.90
C TYR A 86 -25.32 -11.00 -10.50
N ASN A 87 -24.52 -12.00 -10.15
CA ASN A 87 -24.55 -12.63 -8.83
C ASN A 87 -23.40 -12.19 -7.89
N GLY A 88 -22.56 -11.27 -8.37
CA GLY A 88 -21.33 -10.82 -7.73
C GLY A 88 -20.12 -11.68 -8.12
N VAL A 89 -18.91 -11.07 -8.07
CA VAL A 89 -17.69 -11.78 -8.44
C VAL A 89 -17.37 -12.90 -7.44
N ARG A 90 -17.26 -14.13 -7.95
CA ARG A 90 -17.06 -15.35 -7.14
C ARG A 90 -15.94 -16.23 -7.70
N ARG A 91 -15.23 -16.93 -6.81
CA ARG A 91 -14.16 -17.86 -7.21
C ARG A 91 -14.62 -18.97 -8.16
N ALA A 92 -15.86 -19.45 -8.01
CA ALA A 92 -16.43 -20.45 -8.91
C ALA A 92 -16.62 -19.88 -10.32
N ASP A 93 -17.18 -18.68 -10.41
CA ASP A 93 -17.51 -18.03 -11.68
C ASP A 93 -16.24 -17.53 -12.40
N ILE A 94 -15.21 -17.15 -11.65
CA ILE A 94 -13.87 -16.88 -12.19
C ILE A 94 -13.28 -18.16 -12.85
N ARG A 95 -13.37 -19.31 -12.16
CA ARG A 95 -12.82 -20.57 -12.67
C ARG A 95 -13.57 -21.09 -13.89
N SER A 96 -14.87 -20.87 -13.95
CA SER A 96 -15.71 -21.27 -15.11
C SER A 96 -15.66 -20.25 -16.26
N GLY A 97 -14.98 -19.10 -16.09
CA GLY A 97 -14.88 -18.05 -17.11
C GLY A 97 -16.12 -17.17 -17.25
N VAL A 98 -17.11 -17.31 -16.37
CA VAL A 98 -18.32 -16.46 -16.31
C VAL A 98 -17.92 -15.05 -15.88
N ASP A 99 -17.14 -14.94 -14.80
CA ASP A 99 -16.56 -13.67 -14.37
C ASP A 99 -15.27 -13.41 -15.14
N ARG A 100 -15.24 -12.29 -15.85
CA ARG A 100 -14.13 -11.98 -16.75
C ARG A 100 -13.09 -11.08 -16.07
N ARG A 101 -11.83 -11.41 -16.29
CA ARG A 101 -10.71 -10.56 -15.88
C ARG A 101 -10.64 -9.34 -16.80
N ILE A 102 -10.57 -8.17 -16.19
CA ILE A 102 -10.48 -6.87 -16.90
C ILE A 102 -9.09 -6.21 -16.76
N ARG A 103 -8.30 -6.66 -15.80
CA ARG A 103 -6.90 -6.29 -15.65
C ARG A 103 -6.11 -7.51 -15.19
N ASP A 104 -4.98 -7.75 -15.85
CA ASP A 104 -4.07 -8.86 -15.55
C ASP A 104 -3.41 -8.74 -14.18
N TYR A 105 -2.77 -9.82 -13.75
CA TYR A 105 -2.04 -9.88 -12.51
C TYR A 105 -0.94 -8.83 -12.45
N TRP A 106 -0.85 -8.16 -11.31
CA TRP A 106 0.30 -7.30 -10.99
C TRP A 106 0.67 -7.48 -9.53
N ARG A 107 1.96 -7.24 -9.22
CA ARG A 107 2.52 -7.37 -7.89
C ARG A 107 2.62 -6.00 -7.24
N LEU A 108 2.50 -5.97 -5.92
CA LEU A 108 2.72 -4.74 -5.16
C LEU A 108 4.20 -4.30 -5.24
N SER A 109 5.13 -5.28 -5.24
CA SER A 109 6.57 -5.09 -5.35
C SER A 109 7.00 -4.36 -6.63
N ASP A 110 6.26 -4.50 -7.73
CA ASP A 110 6.54 -3.85 -9.02
C ASP A 110 6.43 -2.32 -8.94
N TYR A 111 5.56 -1.82 -8.05
CA TYR A 111 5.30 -0.40 -7.89
C TYR A 111 5.93 0.19 -6.64
N PHE A 112 6.06 -0.60 -5.58
CA PHE A 112 6.50 -0.13 -4.25
C PHE A 112 7.55 -1.09 -3.67
N SER A 113 8.79 -0.91 -4.07
CA SER A 113 9.91 -1.72 -3.56
C SER A 113 10.01 -1.65 -2.04
N GLY A 114 10.11 -2.82 -1.39
CA GLY A 114 10.23 -2.95 0.07
C GLY A 114 8.91 -2.85 0.83
N VAL A 115 7.78 -2.66 0.15
CA VAL A 115 6.44 -2.74 0.75
C VAL A 115 5.89 -4.16 0.62
N ARG A 116 5.37 -4.70 1.72
CA ARG A 116 4.81 -6.05 1.81
C ARG A 116 3.41 -5.99 2.41
N TYR A 117 2.64 -7.07 2.21
CA TYR A 117 1.46 -7.27 3.03
C TYR A 117 1.92 -7.57 4.46
N GLY A 118 1.40 -6.79 5.41
CA GLY A 118 1.78 -6.87 6.82
C GLY A 118 0.73 -7.52 7.70
N SER A 119 1.06 -7.74 8.96
CA SER A 119 0.11 -8.13 9.99
C SER A 119 -0.09 -6.99 10.99
N PRO A 120 -1.24 -6.90 11.66
CA PRO A 120 -1.41 -5.93 12.73
C PRO A 120 -0.39 -6.20 13.84
N PRO A 121 0.09 -5.14 14.50
CA PRO A 121 1.02 -5.28 15.62
C PRO A 121 0.35 -6.00 16.79
N GLY A 122 1.10 -6.84 17.47
CA GLY A 122 0.61 -7.69 18.55
C GLY A 122 0.24 -9.12 18.14
N ASP A 123 0.32 -9.42 16.84
CA ASP A 123 -0.11 -10.68 16.26
C ASP A 123 1.05 -11.44 15.58
N GLY A 124 2.19 -11.58 16.24
CA GLY A 124 3.24 -12.41 15.68
C GLY A 124 4.68 -11.91 15.71
N ASP A 125 5.10 -11.28 16.80
CA ASP A 125 6.53 -11.08 17.06
C ASP A 125 7.20 -12.35 17.63
N THR A 126 6.46 -13.48 17.67
CA THR A 126 6.90 -14.77 18.24
C THR A 126 7.40 -15.75 17.20
N GLY A 127 7.58 -15.36 15.93
CA GLY A 127 8.06 -16.29 14.88
C GLY A 127 7.01 -17.30 14.41
N GLU A 128 5.82 -17.30 14.98
CA GLU A 128 4.65 -18.05 14.50
C GLU A 128 3.95 -17.28 13.39
N GLN A 129 3.26 -18.00 12.50
CA GLN A 129 2.46 -17.35 11.45
C GLN A 129 1.46 -16.38 12.11
N PRO A 130 1.33 -15.15 11.62
CA PRO A 130 0.44 -14.16 12.21
C PRO A 130 -0.98 -14.73 12.31
N SER A 131 -1.58 -14.65 13.51
CA SER A 131 -2.94 -15.13 13.80
C SER A 131 -3.99 -14.49 12.89
N PHE A 132 -3.65 -13.36 12.24
CA PHE A 132 -4.50 -12.67 11.29
C PHE A 132 -3.84 -12.55 9.92
N PRO A 133 -4.51 -13.03 8.86
CA PRO A 133 -3.99 -12.82 7.51
C PRO A 133 -3.92 -11.32 7.21
N PRO A 134 -2.89 -10.85 6.48
CA PRO A 134 -2.74 -9.44 6.10
C PRO A 134 -3.89 -8.93 5.23
N LEU A 135 -4.70 -9.82 4.71
CA LEU A 135 -5.86 -9.58 3.86
C LEU A 135 -7.12 -10.12 4.52
N ARG A 136 -7.99 -9.24 4.99
CA ARG A 136 -9.26 -9.58 5.64
C ARG A 136 -10.45 -9.23 4.76
N PHE A 137 -10.55 -9.84 3.57
CA PHE A 137 -11.67 -9.67 2.64
C PHE A 137 -12.43 -10.99 2.45
N GLY A 138 -13.07 -11.45 3.51
CA GLY A 138 -13.81 -12.71 3.50
C GLY A 138 -12.94 -13.94 3.16
N ARG A 139 -13.58 -15.11 3.08
CA ARG A 139 -12.87 -16.38 2.77
C ARG A 139 -12.30 -16.44 1.35
N GLY A 140 -12.89 -15.68 0.41
CA GLY A 140 -12.48 -15.69 -0.99
C GLY A 140 -11.29 -14.78 -1.32
N ARG A 141 -10.82 -13.95 -0.39
CA ARG A 141 -9.87 -12.87 -0.66
C ARG A 141 -10.30 -11.98 -1.83
N ILE A 142 -11.60 -11.66 -1.87
CA ILE A 142 -12.24 -10.85 -2.91
C ILE A 142 -12.81 -9.59 -2.29
N LEU A 143 -12.36 -8.43 -2.75
CA LEU A 143 -12.96 -7.14 -2.45
C LEU A 143 -13.86 -6.73 -3.59
N SER A 144 -15.15 -6.98 -3.45
CA SER A 144 -16.17 -6.75 -4.48
C SER A 144 -16.96 -5.48 -4.19
N PHE A 145 -17.31 -4.76 -5.25
CA PHE A 145 -18.15 -3.56 -5.23
C PHE A 145 -19.39 -3.79 -6.07
N SER A 146 -20.55 -3.43 -5.51
CA SER A 146 -21.82 -3.45 -6.24
C SER A 146 -22.00 -2.18 -7.08
N PRO A 147 -22.89 -2.20 -8.09
CA PRO A 147 -23.26 -1.02 -8.87
C PRO A 147 -23.82 0.12 -8.02
N ILE A 148 -24.48 -0.18 -6.91
CA ILE A 148 -25.06 0.80 -5.99
C ILE A 148 -24.07 1.34 -4.95
N GLY A 149 -22.79 0.92 -5.04
CA GLY A 149 -21.70 1.46 -4.22
C GLY A 149 -21.45 0.77 -2.89
N THR A 150 -22.14 -0.32 -2.56
CA THR A 150 -21.80 -1.18 -1.42
C THR A 150 -20.60 -2.06 -1.76
N SER A 151 -19.91 -2.59 -0.76
CA SER A 151 -18.73 -3.43 -0.96
C SER A 151 -18.59 -4.54 0.08
N THR A 152 -17.71 -5.47 -0.17
CA THR A 152 -17.20 -6.36 0.86
C THR A 152 -16.46 -5.54 1.91
N SER A 153 -16.73 -5.75 3.19
CA SER A 153 -15.96 -5.16 4.28
C SER A 153 -14.64 -5.87 4.44
N GLY A 154 -13.61 -5.13 4.84
CA GLY A 154 -12.34 -5.75 5.15
C GLY A 154 -11.21 -4.75 5.37
N THR A 155 -10.04 -5.29 5.65
CA THR A 155 -8.83 -4.51 5.88
C THR A 155 -7.65 -5.15 5.17
N LEU A 156 -6.85 -4.31 4.54
CA LEU A 156 -5.55 -4.64 3.99
C LEU A 156 -4.48 -3.99 4.86
N PHE A 157 -3.55 -4.77 5.36
CA PHE A 157 -2.40 -4.27 6.09
C PHE A 157 -1.16 -4.28 5.21
N LEU A 158 -0.45 -3.16 5.20
CA LEU A 158 0.80 -2.94 4.48
C LEU A 158 1.92 -2.64 5.47
N SER A 159 3.10 -3.22 5.26
CA SER A 159 4.28 -3.03 6.11
C SER A 159 5.53 -2.81 5.27
N ASN A 160 6.50 -2.09 5.84
CA ASN A 160 7.85 -1.99 5.27
C ASN A 160 8.87 -2.90 5.96
N GLY A 161 8.41 -3.78 6.88
CA GLY A 161 9.27 -4.65 7.67
C GLY A 161 10.10 -3.96 8.77
N GLN A 162 9.88 -2.65 9.02
CA GLN A 162 10.62 -1.86 10.01
C GLN A 162 9.69 -1.25 11.10
N GLY A 163 8.59 -1.94 11.39
CA GLY A 163 7.65 -1.51 12.45
C GLY A 163 6.61 -0.46 12.01
N PHE A 164 6.65 0.01 10.76
CA PHE A 164 5.59 0.87 10.23
C PHE A 164 4.53 0.02 9.52
N ILE A 165 3.27 0.22 9.91
CA ILE A 165 2.13 -0.48 9.33
C ILE A 165 1.04 0.53 8.95
N TYR A 166 0.49 0.35 7.76
CA TYR A 166 -0.70 1.05 7.29
C TYR A 166 -1.84 0.07 7.11
N ALA A 167 -3.03 0.48 7.51
CA ALA A 167 -4.26 -0.25 7.29
C ALA A 167 -5.13 0.50 6.28
N VAL A 168 -5.55 -0.20 5.23
CA VAL A 168 -6.55 0.27 4.27
C VAL A 168 -7.85 -0.42 4.63
N ILE A 169 -8.77 0.31 5.24
CA ILE A 169 -10.02 -0.22 5.80
C ILE A 169 -11.17 0.10 4.85
N VAL A 170 -11.90 -0.91 4.42
CA VAL A 170 -13.07 -0.77 3.55
C VAL A 170 -14.34 -1.06 4.35
N LEU A 171 -15.26 -0.11 4.35
CA LEU A 171 -16.54 -0.19 5.04
C LEU A 171 -17.61 -0.70 4.08
N GLY A 172 -18.11 -1.93 4.29
CA GLY A 172 -18.98 -2.63 3.37
C GLY A 172 -20.27 -1.91 2.97
N GLY A 173 -21.03 -1.38 3.92
CA GLY A 173 -22.31 -0.72 3.65
C GLY A 173 -22.21 0.54 2.79
N SER A 174 -21.07 1.26 2.85
CA SER A 174 -20.89 2.52 2.12
C SER A 174 -19.77 2.46 1.07
N GLY A 175 -18.97 1.40 1.03
CA GLY A 175 -17.79 1.29 0.18
C GLY A 175 -16.73 2.37 0.48
N ARG A 176 -16.82 3.05 1.63
CA ARG A 176 -15.84 4.07 2.03
C ARG A 176 -14.52 3.44 2.41
N VAL A 177 -13.44 4.11 2.02
CA VAL A 177 -12.07 3.69 2.35
C VAL A 177 -11.50 4.64 3.38
N ARG A 178 -11.00 4.09 4.48
CA ARG A 178 -10.25 4.82 5.50
C ARG A 178 -8.81 4.31 5.53
N LEU A 179 -7.89 5.21 5.80
CA LEU A 179 -6.50 4.86 6.07
C LEU A 179 -6.23 5.03 7.56
N ALA A 180 -5.50 4.09 8.13
CA ALA A 180 -4.95 4.22 9.47
C ALA A 180 -3.46 3.86 9.44
N ARG A 181 -2.66 4.51 10.28
CA ARG A 181 -1.24 4.24 10.47
C ARG A 181 -1.01 3.76 11.89
N TYR A 182 -0.22 2.72 12.05
CA TYR A 182 0.27 2.31 13.36
C TYR A 182 1.61 2.96 13.65
N ARG A 183 1.70 3.66 14.76
CA ARG A 183 2.92 4.32 15.23
C ARG A 183 2.97 4.35 16.75
N ALA A 184 4.11 4.01 17.33
CA ALA A 184 4.36 4.07 18.78
C ALA A 184 3.26 3.39 19.63
N GLY A 185 2.79 2.20 19.21
CA GLY A 185 1.78 1.44 19.97
C GLY A 185 0.33 1.87 19.74
N ARG A 186 0.05 2.82 18.83
CA ARG A 186 -1.30 3.36 18.62
C ARG A 186 -1.67 3.44 17.14
N TRP A 187 -2.98 3.28 16.87
CA TRP A 187 -3.56 3.52 15.56
C TRP A 187 -3.97 4.98 15.41
N GLU A 188 -3.48 5.64 14.38
CA GLU A 188 -3.85 7.00 13.99
C GLU A 188 -4.64 6.95 12.68
N HIS A 189 -5.85 7.51 12.68
CA HIS A 189 -6.63 7.64 11.44
C HIS A 189 -6.08 8.79 10.59
N LEU A 190 -5.92 8.52 9.30
CA LEU A 190 -5.47 9.50 8.33
C LEU A 190 -6.68 10.04 7.55
N PRO A 191 -6.68 11.33 7.17
CA PRO A 191 -7.74 11.96 6.41
C PRO A 191 -7.89 11.41 4.98
#